data_41e08af8528c7cd8295f02fc5c13bbcb
#
_entry.id   41e08af8528c7cd8295f02fc5c13bbcb
#
_cell.length_a   1.000
_cell.length_b   1.000
_cell.length_c   1.000
_cell.angle_alpha   90.00
_cell.angle_beta   90.00
_cell.angle_gamma   90.00
#
_symmetry.space_group_name_H-M   'P 1'
#
loop_
_entity.id
_entity.type
_entity.pdbx_description
1 polymer ?
#
loop_
_entity_poly.entity_id
_entity_poly.type
_entity_poly.pdbx_seq_one_letter_code
_entity_poly.pdbx_strand_id
1 'polypeptide(L)' 'MNKLDLHGIRHSEVRNLVEDFIYRYQYEFPLEIICGNSNKMIKLVEDTIDRLGVETHMYRYGTIIVDKWTQ' A
#
# COMPACT_ATOMS: atom_id res chain seq x y z
N MET A 1 -1.10 7.59 -12.26
CA MET A 1 -1.36 6.75 -11.07
C MET A 1 -0.73 7.37 -9.85
N ASN A 2 -1.50 7.56 -8.77
CA ASN A 2 -0.95 8.08 -7.53
C ASN A 2 -0.05 7.06 -6.85
N LYS A 3 1.01 7.53 -6.22
CA LYS A 3 2.02 6.68 -5.61
C LYS A 3 2.26 7.06 -4.16
N LEU A 4 2.51 6.07 -3.32
CA LEU A 4 3.01 6.25 -1.97
C LEU A 4 4.36 5.56 -1.88
N ASP A 5 5.44 6.33 -1.72
CA ASP A 5 6.77 5.78 -1.60
C ASP A 5 7.14 5.71 -0.12
N LEU A 6 7.30 4.50 0.38
CA LEU A 6 7.60 4.26 1.80
C LEU A 6 9.09 4.20 2.09
N HIS A 7 9.93 4.54 1.10
CA HIS A 7 11.38 4.54 1.31
C HIS A 7 11.75 5.51 2.44
N GLY A 8 12.47 5.01 3.44
CA GLY A 8 12.90 5.84 4.57
C GLY A 8 11.83 6.13 5.60
N ILE A 9 10.63 5.60 5.44
CA ILE A 9 9.54 5.79 6.40
C ILE A 9 9.73 4.83 7.57
N ARG A 10 9.45 5.30 8.78
CA ARG A 10 9.49 4.46 9.98
C ARG A 10 8.39 3.43 9.95
N HIS A 11 8.69 2.21 10.38
CA HIS A 11 7.71 1.12 10.41
C HIS A 11 6.47 1.47 11.22
N SER A 12 6.62 2.23 12.30
CA SER A 12 5.49 2.64 13.14
C SER A 12 4.51 3.57 12.44
N GLU A 13 4.91 4.19 11.33
CA GLU A 13 4.06 5.14 10.60
C GLU A 13 3.41 4.52 9.38
N VAL A 14 3.83 3.33 8.98
CA VAL A 14 3.41 2.72 7.72
C VAL A 14 1.89 2.51 7.66
N ARG A 15 1.32 1.96 8.71
CA ARG A 15 -0.11 1.68 8.75
C ARG A 15 -0.93 2.96 8.50
N ASN A 16 -0.63 4.02 9.23
CA ASN A 16 -1.40 5.26 9.11
C ASN A 16 -1.22 5.90 7.74
N LEU A 17 0.00 5.86 7.20
CA LEU A 17 0.25 6.43 5.88
C LEU A 17 -0.47 5.67 4.78
N VAL A 18 -0.47 4.34 4.85
CA VAL A 18 -1.13 3.51 3.85
C VAL A 18 -2.64 3.70 3.91
N GLU A 19 -3.21 3.71 5.12
CA GLU A 19 -4.65 3.94 5.29
C GLU A 19 -5.06 5.29 4.75
N ASP A 20 -4.34 6.34 5.14
CA ASP A 20 -4.64 7.68 4.66
C ASP A 20 -4.54 7.78 3.14
N PHE A 21 -3.51 7.19 2.57
CA PHE A 21 -3.28 7.21 1.13
C PHE A 21 -4.43 6.56 0.37
N ILE A 22 -4.87 5.38 0.81
CA ILE A 22 -5.94 4.65 0.14
C ILE A 22 -7.26 5.41 0.25
N TYR A 23 -7.61 5.90 1.45
CA TYR A 23 -8.85 6.65 1.63
C TYR A 23 -8.83 7.97 0.86
N ARG A 24 -7.69 8.62 0.81
CA ARG A 24 -7.56 9.92 0.11
C ARG A 24 -7.77 9.76 -1.39
N TYR A 25 -7.27 8.67 -1.97
CA TYR A 25 -7.28 8.47 -3.42
C TYR A 25 -8.19 7.34 -3.87
N GLN A 26 -9.15 6.95 -3.05
CA GLN A 26 -10.00 5.77 -3.32
C GLN A 26 -10.89 5.89 -4.57
N TYR A 27 -11.03 7.07 -5.11
CA TYR A 27 -11.79 7.27 -6.35
C TYR A 27 -10.88 7.32 -7.57
N GLU A 28 -9.60 7.06 -7.39
CA GLU A 28 -8.60 7.14 -8.46
C GLU A 28 -7.79 5.86 -8.58
N PHE A 29 -8.39 4.73 -8.26
CA PHE A 29 -7.71 3.44 -8.43
C PHE A 29 -7.32 3.23 -9.90
N PRO A 30 -6.24 2.47 -10.16
CA PRO A 30 -5.38 1.81 -9.19
C PRO A 30 -4.37 2.75 -8.55
N LEU A 31 -3.86 2.35 -7.38
CA LEU A 31 -2.85 3.10 -6.66
C LEU A 31 -1.58 2.26 -6.52
N GLU A 32 -0.44 2.92 -6.39
CA GLU A 32 0.84 2.24 -6.28
C GLU A 32 1.48 2.50 -4.92
N ILE A 33 1.93 1.44 -4.25
CA ILE A 33 2.66 1.56 -2.98
C ILE A 33 4.03 0.95 -3.17
N ILE A 34 5.07 1.75 -2.98
CA ILE A 34 6.45 1.33 -3.16
C ILE A 34 7.05 1.01 -1.80
N CYS A 35 7.31 -0.28 -1.57
CA CYS A 35 7.87 -0.78 -0.30
C CYS A 35 9.40 -0.89 -0.35
N GLY A 36 9.97 -0.96 -1.53
CA GLY A 36 11.38 -1.27 -1.71
C GLY A 36 11.65 -2.76 -1.47
N ASN A 37 12.91 -3.10 -1.27
CA ASN A 37 13.32 -4.50 -1.10
C ASN A 37 13.26 -4.97 0.35
N SER A 38 12.39 -4.39 1.15
CA SER A 38 12.27 -4.73 2.57
C SER A 38 11.11 -5.70 2.78
N ASN A 39 11.44 -6.95 3.13
CA ASN A 39 10.41 -7.94 3.46
C ASN A 39 9.52 -7.46 4.59
N LYS A 40 10.11 -6.79 5.58
CA LYS A 40 9.35 -6.27 6.73
C LYS A 40 8.37 -5.17 6.30
N MET A 41 8.80 -4.27 5.44
CA MET A 41 7.93 -3.21 4.93
C MET A 41 6.79 -3.80 4.13
N ILE A 42 7.09 -4.77 3.25
CA ILE A 42 6.07 -5.44 2.45
C ILE A 42 5.03 -6.10 3.36
N LYS A 43 5.48 -6.78 4.41
CA LYS A 43 4.58 -7.44 5.35
C LYS A 43 3.67 -6.43 6.07
N LEU A 44 4.23 -5.31 6.50
CA LEU A 44 3.45 -4.27 7.17
C LEU A 44 2.36 -3.71 6.24
N VAL A 45 2.71 -3.47 4.99
CA VAL A 45 1.75 -2.98 4.00
C VAL A 45 0.68 -4.04 3.75
N GLU A 46 1.07 -5.29 3.56
CA GLU A 46 0.12 -6.38 3.34
C GLU A 46 -0.84 -6.54 4.50
N ASP A 47 -0.34 -6.48 5.73
CA ASP A 47 -1.20 -6.57 6.91
C ASP A 47 -2.21 -5.41 6.95
N THR A 48 -1.80 -4.23 6.54
CA THR A 48 -2.67 -3.06 6.53
C THR A 48 -3.75 -3.19 5.46
N ILE A 49 -3.37 -3.57 4.23
CA ILE A 49 -4.34 -3.70 3.14
C ILE A 49 -5.33 -4.84 3.39
N ASP A 50 -4.88 -5.92 4.06
CA ASP A 50 -5.78 -7.00 4.43
C ASP A 50 -6.88 -6.50 5.38
N ARG A 51 -6.51 -5.63 6.32
CA ARG A 51 -7.48 -5.06 7.24
C ARG A 51 -8.45 -4.11 6.57
N LEU A 52 -7.97 -3.36 5.59
CA LEU A 52 -8.83 -2.40 4.89
C LEU A 52 -9.82 -3.07 3.94
N GLY A 53 -9.51 -4.25 3.45
CA GLY A 53 -10.40 -4.96 2.54
C GLY A 53 -10.31 -4.44 1.11
N VAL A 54 -9.11 -4.25 0.61
CA VAL A 54 -8.86 -3.88 -0.78
C VAL A 54 -8.23 -5.05 -1.52
N GLU A 55 -8.44 -5.10 -2.83
CA GLU A 55 -7.81 -6.07 -3.71
C GLU A 55 -6.53 -5.49 -4.24
N THR A 56 -5.46 -6.29 -4.18
CA THR A 56 -4.12 -5.85 -4.57
C THR A 56 -3.41 -6.95 -5.33
N HIS A 57 -2.35 -6.56 -6.03
CA HIS A 57 -1.41 -7.54 -6.57
C HIS A 57 -0.01 -6.93 -6.52
N MET A 58 1.00 -7.79 -6.47
CA MET A 58 2.38 -7.33 -6.49
C MET A 58 2.84 -7.24 -7.94
N TYR A 59 3.03 -6.00 -8.42
CA TYR A 59 3.46 -5.75 -9.79
C TYR A 59 4.86 -6.30 -10.03
N ARG A 60 5.74 -6.03 -9.07
CA ARG A 60 7.08 -6.61 -9.00
C ARG A 60 7.47 -6.59 -7.53
N TYR A 61 8.54 -7.28 -7.17
CA TYR A 61 8.92 -7.36 -5.76
C TYR A 61 9.07 -5.97 -5.16
N GLY A 62 8.33 -5.74 -4.10
CA GLY A 62 8.38 -4.46 -3.38
C GLY A 62 7.45 -3.38 -3.92
N THR A 63 6.69 -3.64 -4.98
CA THR A 63 5.72 -2.67 -5.51
C THR A 63 4.34 -3.31 -5.54
N ILE A 64 3.44 -2.78 -4.71
CA ILE A 64 2.09 -3.31 -4.56
C ILE A 64 1.12 -2.35 -5.25
N ILE A 65 0.27 -2.91 -6.11
CA ILE A 65 -0.79 -2.14 -6.76
C ILE A 65 -2.10 -2.41 -6.02
N VAL A 66 -2.77 -1.34 -5.62
CA VAL A 66 -4.09 -1.42 -5.00
C VAL A 66 -5.12 -1.21 -6.11
N ASP A 67 -5.88 -2.26 -6.43
CA ASP A 67 -6.73 -2.29 -7.61
C ASP A 67 -8.11 -1.69 -7.35
N LYS A 68 -8.73 -2.06 -6.24
CA LYS A 68 -10.10 -1.62 -5.91
C LYS A 68 -10.46 -2.10 -4.51
N TRP A 69 -11.58 -1.60 -3.99
CA TRP A 69 -12.16 -2.18 -2.78
C TRP A 69 -12.66 -3.58 -3.09
N THR A 70 -12.63 -4.47 -2.09
CA THR A 70 -13.08 -5.85 -2.27
C THR A 70 -14.57 -5.91 -2.63
N GLN A 71 -15.32 -4.91 -2.22
CA GLN A 71 -16.75 -4.85 -2.56
C GLN A 71 -17.05 -3.71 -3.50
#